data_a2643fc8999a9ed429c2f5bd9b2298a6
#
_entry.id   a2643fc8999a9ed429c2f5bd9b2298a6
#
_cell.length_a   1.000
_cell.length_b   1.000
_cell.length_c   1.000
_cell.angle_alpha   90.00
_cell.angle_beta   90.00
_cell.angle_gamma   90.00
#
_symmetry.space_group_name_H-M   'P 1'
#
loop_
_entity.id
_entity.type
_entity.pdbx_description
1 polymer ?
#
loop_
_entity_poly.entity_id
_entity_poly.type
_entity_poly.pdbx_seq_one_letter_code
_entity_poly.pdbx_strand_id
1 'polypeptide(L)'
;MNDTSLNSARRTLATEIEGLQALSATLDDAFTQAVTVLANISGRVIVSGMGKSGHIGAKITATMASTGTPAQFVHPSEASHGDLGMITQNDAILALSWSGETAELSNLINYAKRFSIPLIGLTSGADSLLGRAADICLCLPKSKEACPNGLAPTTSTTMQLALGDALAVALLEQRKFTSADFKNFHPGGKLGAGLVLVHEIMHKDAALPIVPIGTRMDKALITMTEKGFGCLGVQQPDGQRYLRYLCRNLLGQRYRYVRRLITVIGNRRCSLQQ
;
A
#
# COMPACT_ATOMS: atom_id res chain seq x y z
N MET A 1 1.93 -32.10 28.68
CA MET A 1 2.39 -32.34 27.31
C MET A 1 3.18 -31.11 26.87
N ASN A 2 4.50 -31.22 26.67
CA ASN A 2 5.26 -30.14 26.07
C ASN A 2 4.76 -29.97 24.63
N ASP A 3 4.15 -28.83 24.34
CA ASP A 3 3.68 -28.56 22.98
C ASP A 3 4.89 -28.29 22.07
N THR A 4 5.35 -29.37 21.42
CA THR A 4 6.50 -29.33 20.51
C THR A 4 6.28 -28.37 19.34
N SER A 5 5.01 -28.16 18.92
CA SER A 5 4.64 -27.26 17.83
C SER A 5 4.81 -25.80 18.25
N LEU A 6 4.35 -25.43 19.45
CA LEU A 6 4.56 -24.06 19.98
C LEU A 6 6.03 -23.75 20.19
N ASN A 7 6.82 -24.71 20.68
CA ASN A 7 8.25 -24.53 20.84
C ASN A 7 8.96 -24.37 19.49
N SER A 8 8.55 -25.13 18.47
CA SER A 8 9.04 -24.98 17.11
C SER A 8 8.71 -23.59 16.54
N ALA A 9 7.46 -23.14 16.68
CA ALA A 9 7.03 -21.81 16.22
C ALA A 9 7.84 -20.69 16.89
N ARG A 10 7.98 -20.74 18.23
CA ARG A 10 8.76 -19.74 18.99
C ARG A 10 10.22 -19.71 18.54
N ARG A 11 10.84 -20.86 18.34
CA ARG A 11 12.22 -20.96 17.85
C ARG A 11 12.34 -20.37 16.44
N THR A 12 11.43 -20.66 15.53
CA THR A 12 11.40 -20.10 14.17
C THR A 12 11.36 -18.58 14.22
N LEU A 13 10.38 -18.03 14.95
CA LEU A 13 10.24 -16.58 15.08
C LEU A 13 11.46 -15.92 15.72
N ALA A 14 12.06 -16.54 16.76
CA ALA A 14 13.27 -16.02 17.39
C ALA A 14 14.43 -15.94 16.40
N THR A 15 14.65 -16.99 15.58
CA THR A 15 15.73 -17.01 14.57
C THR A 15 15.50 -15.95 13.48
N GLU A 16 14.26 -15.74 13.05
CA GLU A 16 13.92 -14.70 12.07
C GLU A 16 14.09 -13.28 12.65
N ILE A 17 13.75 -13.07 13.93
CA ILE A 17 13.99 -11.80 14.63
C ILE A 17 15.49 -11.49 14.70
N GLU A 18 16.32 -12.49 15.05
CA GLU A 18 17.79 -12.34 15.05
C GLU A 18 18.31 -11.93 13.67
N GLY A 19 17.81 -12.55 12.60
CA GLY A 19 18.14 -12.17 11.23
C GLY A 19 17.76 -10.73 10.88
N LEU A 20 16.56 -10.28 11.28
CA LEU A 20 16.11 -8.90 11.07
C LEU A 20 16.91 -7.89 11.88
N GLN A 21 17.31 -8.22 13.11
CA GLN A 21 18.19 -7.37 13.92
C GLN A 21 19.58 -7.23 13.27
N ALA A 22 20.13 -8.32 12.79
CA ALA A 22 21.39 -8.30 12.05
C ALA A 22 21.28 -7.45 10.78
N LEU A 23 20.20 -7.60 10.01
CA LEU A 23 19.93 -6.79 8.82
C LEU A 23 19.86 -5.29 9.16
N SER A 24 19.13 -4.93 10.20
CA SER A 24 19.01 -3.52 10.62
C SER A 24 20.38 -2.92 10.98
N ALA A 25 21.26 -3.70 11.58
CA ALA A 25 22.60 -3.25 11.95
C ALA A 25 23.57 -3.10 10.76
N THR A 26 23.27 -3.69 9.60
CA THR A 26 24.12 -3.63 8.39
C THR A 26 23.64 -2.58 7.38
N LEU A 27 22.57 -1.85 7.64
CA LEU A 27 22.15 -0.77 6.77
C LEU A 27 23.18 0.35 6.74
N ASP A 28 23.58 0.73 5.54
CA ASP A 28 24.62 1.71 5.26
C ASP A 28 24.26 2.67 4.11
N ASP A 29 25.24 3.40 3.61
CA ASP A 29 25.07 4.36 2.51
C ASP A 29 24.58 3.69 1.21
N ALA A 30 24.82 2.40 0.99
CA ALA A 30 24.31 1.69 -0.19
C ALA A 30 22.76 1.69 -0.21
N PHE A 31 22.12 1.60 0.95
CA PHE A 31 20.65 1.72 1.03
C PHE A 31 20.17 3.10 0.57
N THR A 32 20.82 4.17 1.03
CA THR A 32 20.48 5.55 0.65
C THR A 32 20.71 5.79 -0.85
N GLN A 33 21.82 5.26 -1.38
CA GLN A 33 22.09 5.32 -2.82
C GLN A 33 21.05 4.57 -3.64
N ALA A 34 20.65 3.36 -3.21
CA ALA A 34 19.59 2.60 -3.87
C ALA A 34 18.26 3.36 -3.90
N VAL A 35 17.83 3.93 -2.78
CA VAL A 35 16.64 4.79 -2.71
C VAL A 35 16.75 5.97 -3.67
N THR A 36 17.92 6.65 -3.70
CA THR A 36 18.16 7.79 -4.58
C THR A 36 18.06 7.40 -6.04
N VAL A 37 18.66 6.30 -6.46
CA VAL A 37 18.58 5.80 -7.85
C VAL A 37 17.13 5.48 -8.19
N LEU A 38 16.43 4.68 -7.37
CA LEU A 38 15.06 4.27 -7.61
C LEU A 38 14.04 5.43 -7.63
N ALA A 39 14.32 6.50 -6.88
CA ALA A 39 13.47 7.68 -6.87
C ALA A 39 13.59 8.51 -8.14
N ASN A 40 14.78 8.52 -8.77
CA ASN A 40 15.11 9.39 -9.90
C ASN A 40 14.90 8.76 -11.28
N ILE A 41 14.57 7.47 -11.38
CA ILE A 41 14.22 6.86 -12.67
C ILE A 41 12.93 7.46 -13.22
N SER A 42 12.85 7.59 -14.54
CA SER A 42 11.62 8.04 -15.24
C SER A 42 10.72 6.88 -15.65
N GLY A 43 11.22 5.64 -15.56
CA GLY A 43 10.52 4.40 -15.86
C GLY A 43 10.00 3.68 -14.62
N ARG A 44 10.21 2.36 -14.57
CA ARG A 44 9.73 1.44 -13.53
C ARG A 44 10.87 0.77 -12.80
N VAL A 45 10.61 0.31 -11.59
CA VAL A 45 11.48 -0.65 -10.90
C VAL A 45 11.14 -2.05 -11.42
N ILE A 46 12.09 -2.66 -12.12
CA ILE A 46 11.97 -4.05 -12.58
C ILE A 46 12.53 -4.94 -11.49
N VAL A 47 11.66 -5.70 -10.85
CA VAL A 47 12.06 -6.63 -9.79
C VAL A 47 12.17 -8.03 -10.38
N SER A 48 13.26 -8.73 -10.07
CA SER A 48 13.50 -10.08 -10.59
C SER A 48 14.13 -10.99 -9.54
N GLY A 49 13.81 -12.27 -9.58
CA GLY A 49 14.34 -13.28 -8.68
C GLY A 49 13.76 -14.66 -8.99
N MET A 50 14.49 -15.71 -8.60
CA MET A 50 14.11 -17.11 -8.85
C MET A 50 13.54 -17.78 -7.60
N GLY A 51 12.58 -18.68 -7.78
CA GLY A 51 12.01 -19.50 -6.71
C GLY A 51 11.40 -18.66 -5.58
N LYS A 52 11.80 -18.92 -4.33
CA LYS A 52 11.29 -18.17 -3.16
C LYS A 52 11.66 -16.69 -3.20
N SER A 53 12.87 -16.34 -3.65
CA SER A 53 13.24 -14.94 -3.88
C SER A 53 12.38 -14.28 -4.95
N GLY A 54 11.91 -15.02 -5.96
CA GLY A 54 10.96 -14.53 -6.96
C GLY A 54 9.58 -14.21 -6.36
N HIS A 55 9.05 -15.09 -5.49
CA HIS A 55 7.80 -14.81 -4.79
C HIS A 55 7.90 -13.58 -3.88
N ILE A 56 9.03 -13.40 -3.19
CA ILE A 56 9.32 -12.20 -2.41
C ILE A 56 9.43 -10.98 -3.33
N GLY A 57 10.13 -11.10 -4.46
CA GLY A 57 10.23 -10.04 -5.47
C GLY A 57 8.87 -9.60 -6.01
N ALA A 58 7.98 -10.54 -6.30
CA ALA A 58 6.61 -10.23 -6.72
C ALA A 58 5.83 -9.46 -5.64
N LYS A 59 5.99 -9.82 -4.34
CA LYS A 59 5.40 -9.07 -3.23
C LYS A 59 5.98 -7.66 -3.12
N ILE A 60 7.30 -7.50 -3.22
CA ILE A 60 7.97 -6.19 -3.21
C ILE A 60 7.45 -5.32 -4.34
N THR A 61 7.32 -5.86 -5.55
CA THR A 61 6.73 -5.19 -6.71
C THR A 61 5.34 -4.66 -6.41
N ALA A 62 4.47 -5.50 -5.85
CA ALA A 62 3.10 -5.12 -5.50
C ALA A 62 3.08 -4.01 -4.44
N THR A 63 3.97 -4.08 -3.44
CA THR A 63 4.10 -3.04 -2.40
C THR A 63 4.55 -1.71 -3.02
N MET A 64 5.61 -1.70 -3.83
CA MET A 64 6.09 -0.50 -4.51
C MET A 64 5.01 0.14 -5.37
N ALA A 65 4.32 -0.64 -6.20
CA ALA A 65 3.25 -0.16 -7.06
C ALA A 65 2.10 0.47 -6.25
N SER A 66 1.70 -0.18 -5.15
CA SER A 66 0.62 0.31 -4.28
C SER A 66 0.99 1.53 -3.44
N THR A 67 2.28 1.83 -3.30
CA THR A 67 2.83 2.97 -2.55
C THR A 67 3.40 4.07 -3.45
N GLY A 68 3.04 4.08 -4.74
CA GLY A 68 3.34 5.19 -5.65
C GLY A 68 4.66 5.06 -6.43
N THR A 69 5.35 3.93 -6.34
CA THR A 69 6.53 3.64 -7.17
C THR A 69 6.14 2.64 -8.25
N PRO A 70 6.08 3.03 -9.54
CA PRO A 70 5.79 2.10 -10.61
C PRO A 70 6.78 0.95 -10.61
N ALA A 71 6.31 -0.29 -10.54
CA ALA A 71 7.14 -1.48 -10.49
C ALA A 71 6.52 -2.63 -11.28
N GLN A 72 7.36 -3.52 -11.81
CA GLN A 72 6.96 -4.71 -12.54
C GLN A 72 7.87 -5.88 -12.18
N PHE A 73 7.28 -7.05 -11.93
CA PHE A 73 8.04 -8.27 -11.75
C PHE A 73 8.33 -8.92 -13.11
N VAL A 74 9.58 -9.29 -13.33
CA VAL A 74 10.02 -10.04 -14.52
C VAL A 74 10.71 -11.32 -14.05
N HIS A 75 10.16 -12.47 -14.38
CA HIS A 75 10.75 -13.75 -14.02
C HIS A 75 12.03 -14.00 -14.83
N PRO A 76 13.17 -14.42 -14.20
CA PRO A 76 14.44 -14.55 -14.89
C PRO A 76 14.40 -15.53 -16.08
N SER A 77 13.65 -16.63 -15.96
CA SER A 77 13.50 -17.58 -17.06
C SER A 77 12.76 -16.95 -18.25
N GLU A 78 11.66 -16.24 -17.99
CA GLU A 78 10.88 -15.57 -19.04
C GLU A 78 11.67 -14.42 -19.66
N ALA A 79 12.50 -13.72 -18.86
CA ALA A 79 13.45 -12.73 -19.37
C ALA A 79 14.34 -13.31 -20.48
N SER A 80 14.84 -14.54 -20.29
CA SER A 80 15.66 -15.25 -21.28
C SER A 80 14.92 -15.66 -22.54
N HIS A 81 13.59 -15.62 -22.53
CA HIS A 81 12.72 -16.01 -23.64
C HIS A 81 11.95 -14.85 -24.29
N GLY A 82 12.38 -13.61 -24.03
CA GLY A 82 11.84 -12.41 -24.70
C GLY A 82 11.41 -11.30 -23.79
N ASP A 83 11.12 -11.56 -22.50
CA ASP A 83 10.61 -10.54 -21.56
C ASP A 83 11.65 -9.46 -21.21
N LEU A 84 12.94 -9.66 -21.58
CA LEU A 84 13.92 -8.54 -21.57
C LEU A 84 13.45 -7.35 -22.39
N GLY A 85 12.64 -7.59 -23.44
CA GLY A 85 12.04 -6.52 -24.24
C GLY A 85 11.06 -5.60 -23.51
N MET A 86 10.61 -5.98 -22.31
CA MET A 86 9.78 -5.13 -21.45
C MET A 86 10.60 -4.10 -20.66
N ILE A 87 11.94 -4.25 -20.62
CA ILE A 87 12.85 -3.44 -19.83
C ILE A 87 13.47 -2.36 -20.71
N THR A 88 13.40 -1.12 -20.27
CA THR A 88 13.89 0.05 -20.99
C THR A 88 15.04 0.73 -20.27
N GLN A 89 15.76 1.62 -20.96
CA GLN A 89 16.83 2.42 -20.35
C GLN A 89 16.34 3.42 -19.28
N ASN A 90 15.02 3.65 -19.21
CA ASN A 90 14.41 4.52 -18.21
C ASN A 90 14.11 3.79 -16.89
N ASP A 91 14.25 2.46 -16.87
CA ASP A 91 13.96 1.60 -15.74
C ASP A 91 15.22 1.42 -14.85
N ALA A 92 15.02 0.87 -13.66
CA ALA A 92 16.10 0.30 -12.83
C ALA A 92 15.74 -1.13 -12.45
N ILE A 93 16.75 -1.98 -12.30
CA ILE A 93 16.55 -3.40 -11.97
C ILE A 93 16.91 -3.63 -10.50
N LEU A 94 16.01 -4.27 -9.75
CA LEU A 94 16.23 -4.82 -8.42
C LEU A 94 16.23 -6.35 -8.52
N ALA A 95 17.41 -6.94 -8.50
CA ALA A 95 17.60 -8.39 -8.62
C ALA A 95 17.82 -9.05 -7.25
N LEU A 96 17.03 -10.09 -6.96
CA LEU A 96 17.05 -10.82 -5.70
C LEU A 96 17.66 -12.22 -5.90
N SER A 97 18.75 -12.49 -5.21
CA SER A 97 19.35 -13.84 -5.13
C SER A 97 20.10 -13.99 -3.82
N TRP A 98 19.71 -14.91 -2.96
CA TRP A 98 20.37 -15.12 -1.67
C TRP A 98 21.87 -15.41 -1.85
N SER A 99 22.22 -16.39 -2.69
CA SER A 99 23.61 -16.72 -2.98
C SER A 99 24.30 -15.71 -3.89
N GLY A 100 23.54 -14.99 -4.71
CA GLY A 100 24.04 -14.15 -5.78
C GLY A 100 24.58 -14.92 -7.01
N GLU A 101 24.50 -16.26 -7.00
CA GLU A 101 25.02 -17.16 -8.05
C GLU A 101 23.88 -17.83 -8.85
N THR A 102 22.67 -17.27 -8.84
CA THR A 102 21.51 -17.81 -9.60
C THR A 102 21.78 -17.65 -11.11
N ALA A 103 21.99 -18.77 -11.80
CA ALA A 103 22.39 -18.78 -13.21
C ALA A 103 21.34 -18.10 -14.12
N GLU A 104 20.09 -18.24 -13.82
CA GLU A 104 18.95 -17.66 -14.57
C GLU A 104 18.96 -16.13 -14.59
N LEU A 105 19.62 -15.48 -13.61
CA LEU A 105 19.78 -14.01 -13.59
C LEU A 105 20.86 -13.51 -14.55
N SER A 106 21.71 -14.38 -15.10
CA SER A 106 22.86 -13.97 -15.92
C SER A 106 22.46 -13.15 -17.14
N ASN A 107 21.38 -13.54 -17.85
CA ASN A 107 20.92 -12.82 -19.02
C ASN A 107 20.39 -11.43 -18.66
N LEU A 108 19.67 -11.30 -17.54
CA LEU A 108 19.19 -10.03 -17.03
C LEU A 108 20.34 -9.11 -16.63
N ILE A 109 21.35 -9.65 -15.91
CA ILE A 109 22.57 -8.93 -15.52
C ILE A 109 23.32 -8.41 -16.75
N ASN A 110 23.54 -9.27 -17.75
CA ASN A 110 24.22 -8.90 -18.99
C ASN A 110 23.43 -7.84 -19.77
N TYR A 111 22.11 -7.94 -19.79
CA TYR A 111 21.22 -6.95 -20.41
C TYR A 111 21.34 -5.59 -19.71
N ALA A 112 21.27 -5.57 -18.39
CA ALA A 112 21.45 -4.34 -17.60
C ALA A 112 22.77 -3.65 -17.92
N LYS A 113 23.88 -4.40 -17.93
CA LYS A 113 25.20 -3.87 -18.25
C LYS A 113 25.31 -3.35 -19.69
N ARG A 114 24.79 -4.11 -20.66
CA ARG A 114 24.83 -3.74 -22.08
C ARG A 114 24.11 -2.42 -22.36
N PHE A 115 22.98 -2.19 -21.70
CA PHE A 115 22.14 -1.00 -21.94
C PHE A 115 22.30 0.08 -20.88
N SER A 116 23.28 -0.07 -19.95
CA SER A 116 23.56 0.88 -18.86
C SER A 116 22.30 1.16 -18.01
N ILE A 117 21.52 0.11 -17.75
CA ILE A 117 20.35 0.17 -16.86
C ILE A 117 20.83 -0.02 -15.43
N PRO A 118 20.51 0.87 -14.47
CA PRO A 118 20.93 0.73 -13.10
C PRO A 118 20.52 -0.63 -12.50
N LEU A 119 21.49 -1.37 -11.97
CA LEU A 119 21.30 -2.69 -11.38
C LEU A 119 21.58 -2.63 -9.88
N ILE A 120 20.56 -2.91 -9.07
CA ILE A 120 20.65 -3.05 -7.62
C ILE A 120 20.54 -4.53 -7.30
N GLY A 121 21.58 -5.08 -6.65
CA GLY A 121 21.63 -6.47 -6.21
C GLY A 121 21.24 -6.62 -4.76
N LEU A 122 20.31 -7.51 -4.45
CA LEU A 122 19.90 -7.89 -3.11
C LEU A 122 20.37 -9.31 -2.84
N THR A 123 21.51 -9.48 -2.14
CA THR A 123 22.19 -10.76 -1.99
C THR A 123 22.95 -10.84 -0.66
N SER A 124 23.26 -12.06 -0.16
CA SER A 124 24.17 -12.25 0.95
C SER A 124 25.63 -12.49 0.51
N GLY A 125 25.86 -12.54 -0.80
CA GLY A 125 27.18 -12.76 -1.41
C GLY A 125 27.67 -11.50 -2.11
N ALA A 126 28.40 -10.61 -1.43
CA ALA A 126 28.97 -9.42 -2.04
C ALA A 126 29.93 -9.76 -3.20
N ASP A 127 30.70 -10.84 -3.07
CA ASP A 127 31.64 -11.32 -4.07
C ASP A 127 31.03 -12.28 -5.11
N SER A 128 29.72 -12.47 -5.08
CA SER A 128 28.99 -13.30 -6.05
C SER A 128 28.87 -12.64 -7.42
N LEU A 129 28.39 -13.39 -8.41
CA LEU A 129 28.10 -12.86 -9.75
C LEU A 129 27.20 -11.61 -9.68
N LEU A 130 26.09 -11.69 -8.94
CA LEU A 130 25.17 -10.57 -8.78
C LEU A 130 25.81 -9.42 -7.98
N GLY A 131 26.49 -9.73 -6.86
CA GLY A 131 27.11 -8.73 -5.99
C GLY A 131 28.15 -7.89 -6.72
N ARG A 132 29.05 -8.53 -7.49
CA ARG A 132 30.05 -7.83 -8.30
C ARG A 132 29.48 -7.10 -9.51
N ALA A 133 28.42 -7.62 -10.08
CA ALA A 133 27.81 -7.01 -11.27
C ALA A 133 26.88 -5.83 -10.92
N ALA A 134 26.30 -5.79 -9.74
CA ALA A 134 25.43 -4.71 -9.31
C ALA A 134 26.16 -3.37 -9.22
N ASP A 135 25.51 -2.29 -9.64
CA ASP A 135 26.01 -0.94 -9.43
C ASP A 135 25.90 -0.54 -7.95
N ILE A 136 24.87 -1.09 -7.28
CA ILE A 136 24.68 -0.98 -5.84
C ILE A 136 24.34 -2.38 -5.30
N CYS A 137 25.14 -2.87 -4.36
CA CYS A 137 24.91 -4.14 -3.69
C CYS A 137 24.33 -3.91 -2.30
N LEU A 138 23.05 -4.26 -2.11
CA LEU A 138 22.42 -4.33 -0.80
C LEU A 138 22.76 -5.69 -0.17
N CYS A 139 23.84 -5.72 0.59
CA CYS A 139 24.38 -6.96 1.13
C CYS A 139 23.63 -7.37 2.42
N LEU A 140 22.93 -8.49 2.35
CA LEU A 140 22.25 -9.09 3.48
C LEU A 140 23.23 -9.85 4.37
N PRO A 141 23.16 -9.75 5.70
CA PRO A 141 24.02 -10.51 6.59
C PRO A 141 23.74 -12.01 6.46
N LYS A 142 24.79 -12.82 6.51
CA LYS A 142 24.66 -14.27 6.58
C LYS A 142 24.03 -14.64 7.91
N SER A 143 22.82 -15.17 7.88
CA SER A 143 22.05 -15.60 9.06
C SER A 143 21.61 -17.05 8.93
N LYS A 144 21.40 -17.69 10.07
CA LYS A 144 20.93 -19.07 10.12
C LYS A 144 19.49 -19.14 9.64
N GLU A 145 19.17 -20.14 8.82
CA GLU A 145 17.78 -20.44 8.48
C GLU A 145 17.04 -21.02 9.70
N ALA A 146 15.80 -20.67 9.88
CA ALA A 146 14.96 -21.22 10.94
C ALA A 146 14.57 -22.69 10.67
N CYS A 147 14.72 -23.15 9.44
CA CYS A 147 14.55 -24.54 9.04
C CYS A 147 15.54 -25.43 9.83
N PRO A 148 15.10 -26.48 10.52
CA PRO A 148 15.97 -27.37 11.30
C PRO A 148 17.09 -28.01 10.48
N ASN A 149 16.86 -28.23 9.19
CA ASN A 149 17.84 -28.80 8.26
C ASN A 149 18.71 -27.73 7.57
N GLY A 150 18.43 -26.44 7.82
CA GLY A 150 19.16 -25.34 7.17
C GLY A 150 18.96 -25.23 5.66
N LEU A 151 17.98 -25.94 5.08
CA LEU A 151 17.79 -26.04 3.63
C LEU A 151 16.65 -25.13 3.09
N ALA A 152 15.55 -25.06 3.83
CA ALA A 152 14.42 -24.24 3.40
C ALA A 152 14.68 -22.75 3.68
N PRO A 153 14.64 -21.87 2.68
CA PRO A 153 14.73 -20.43 2.89
C PRO A 153 13.56 -19.95 3.75
N THR A 154 13.87 -19.37 4.89
CA THR A 154 12.98 -18.82 5.90
C THR A 154 13.51 -17.45 6.34
N THR A 155 14.51 -17.40 7.21
CA THR A 155 15.16 -16.16 7.67
C THR A 155 15.68 -15.33 6.50
N SER A 156 16.31 -15.96 5.51
CA SER A 156 16.80 -15.29 4.31
C SER A 156 15.69 -14.57 3.54
N THR A 157 14.56 -15.23 3.34
CA THR A 157 13.41 -14.65 2.62
C THR A 157 12.67 -13.58 3.45
N THR A 158 12.62 -13.74 4.76
CA THR A 158 12.09 -12.73 5.69
C THR A 158 12.93 -11.45 5.64
N MET A 159 14.26 -11.56 5.63
CA MET A 159 15.16 -10.40 5.46
C MET A 159 15.01 -9.73 4.08
N GLN A 160 14.91 -10.51 2.98
CA GLN A 160 14.67 -9.96 1.65
C GLN A 160 13.36 -9.18 1.59
N LEU A 161 12.31 -9.72 2.19
CA LEU A 161 11.01 -9.07 2.27
C LEU A 161 11.08 -7.77 3.06
N ALA A 162 11.67 -7.80 4.26
CA ALA A 162 11.77 -6.63 5.13
C ALA A 162 12.60 -5.51 4.49
N LEU A 163 13.72 -5.83 3.82
CA LEU A 163 14.53 -4.84 3.11
C LEU A 163 13.78 -4.25 1.90
N GLY A 164 13.04 -5.08 1.17
CA GLY A 164 12.18 -4.61 0.08
C GLY A 164 11.05 -3.68 0.54
N ASP A 165 10.45 -3.98 1.70
CA ASP A 165 9.46 -3.09 2.32
C ASP A 165 10.10 -1.78 2.81
N ALA A 166 11.32 -1.84 3.37
CA ALA A 166 12.07 -0.65 3.76
C ALA A 166 12.36 0.26 2.56
N LEU A 167 12.76 -0.30 1.40
CA LEU A 167 12.92 0.45 0.15
C LEU A 167 11.60 1.09 -0.30
N ALA A 168 10.49 0.35 -0.29
CA ALA A 168 9.19 0.87 -0.70
C ALA A 168 8.70 2.00 0.21
N VAL A 169 8.92 1.89 1.53
CA VAL A 169 8.55 2.93 2.50
C VAL A 169 9.43 4.17 2.35
N ALA A 170 10.76 4.01 2.19
CA ALA A 170 11.65 5.12 1.96
C ALA A 170 11.32 5.90 0.68
N LEU A 171 10.95 5.20 -0.40
CA LEU A 171 10.50 5.79 -1.66
C LEU A 171 9.15 6.52 -1.49
N LEU A 172 8.21 5.96 -0.73
CA LEU A 172 6.93 6.57 -0.40
C LEU A 172 7.14 7.91 0.34
N GLU A 173 8.02 7.92 1.35
CA GLU A 173 8.34 9.13 2.13
C GLU A 173 9.02 10.19 1.25
N GLN A 174 10.00 9.80 0.44
CA GLN A 174 10.70 10.72 -0.47
C GLN A 174 9.76 11.33 -1.51
N ARG A 175 8.80 10.55 -2.03
CA ARG A 175 7.77 11.02 -2.98
C ARG A 175 6.66 11.81 -2.31
N LYS A 176 6.63 11.92 -0.99
CA LYS A 176 5.56 12.55 -0.20
C LYS A 176 4.18 11.98 -0.53
N PHE A 177 4.14 10.67 -0.77
CA PHE A 177 2.92 9.96 -1.12
C PHE A 177 1.93 9.99 0.05
N THR A 178 0.72 10.50 -0.21
CA THR A 178 -0.29 10.76 0.83
C THR A 178 -1.35 9.67 0.89
N SER A 179 -2.17 9.70 1.95
CA SER A 179 -3.35 8.84 2.06
C SER A 179 -4.38 9.10 0.93
N ALA A 180 -4.42 10.32 0.37
CA ALA A 180 -5.26 10.65 -0.77
C ALA A 180 -4.76 9.95 -2.05
N ASP A 181 -3.44 9.89 -2.24
CA ASP A 181 -2.83 9.16 -3.36
C ASP A 181 -3.08 7.66 -3.20
N PHE A 182 -2.94 7.12 -1.98
CA PHE A 182 -3.23 5.72 -1.68
C PHE A 182 -4.66 5.31 -2.05
N LYS A 183 -5.64 6.19 -1.82
CA LYS A 183 -7.03 5.98 -2.20
C LYS A 183 -7.20 5.78 -3.71
N ASN A 184 -6.45 6.53 -4.53
CA ASN A 184 -6.53 6.43 -5.99
C ASN A 184 -6.10 5.04 -6.50
N PHE A 185 -5.16 4.38 -5.81
CA PHE A 185 -4.70 3.04 -6.16
C PHE A 185 -5.53 1.90 -5.52
N HIS A 186 -6.39 2.21 -4.53
CA HIS A 186 -7.19 1.22 -3.79
C HIS A 186 -8.69 1.55 -3.78
N PRO A 187 -9.34 1.77 -4.94
CA PRO A 187 -10.74 2.25 -4.98
C PRO A 187 -11.75 1.25 -4.42
N GLY A 188 -11.46 -0.04 -4.47
CA GLY A 188 -12.40 -1.12 -4.10
C GLY A 188 -12.18 -1.77 -2.73
N GLY A 189 -11.17 -1.37 -1.96
CA GLY A 189 -10.82 -2.01 -0.69
C GLY A 189 -11.42 -1.32 0.54
N LYS A 190 -11.51 -2.04 1.68
CA LYS A 190 -11.90 -1.44 2.97
C LYS A 190 -11.01 -0.24 3.35
N LEU A 191 -9.73 -0.29 3.01
CA LEU A 191 -8.77 0.80 3.23
C LEU A 191 -9.15 2.04 2.39
N GLY A 192 -9.46 1.88 1.12
CA GLY A 192 -9.93 2.97 0.26
C GLY A 192 -11.27 3.54 0.71
N ALA A 193 -12.20 2.68 1.12
CA ALA A 193 -13.49 3.11 1.66
C ALA A 193 -13.37 3.94 2.95
N GLY A 194 -12.39 3.62 3.82
CA GLY A 194 -12.10 4.40 5.03
C GLY A 194 -11.50 5.80 4.77
N LEU A 195 -11.00 6.04 3.55
CA LEU A 195 -10.41 7.31 3.11
C LEU A 195 -11.37 8.19 2.29
N VAL A 196 -12.62 7.75 2.10
CA VAL A 196 -13.65 8.54 1.41
C VAL A 196 -14.02 9.73 2.27
N LEU A 197 -13.90 10.93 1.70
CA LEU A 197 -14.25 12.16 2.39
C LEU A 197 -15.77 12.39 2.34
N VAL A 198 -16.33 12.90 3.43
CA VAL A 198 -17.78 13.14 3.52
C VAL A 198 -18.31 13.96 2.34
N HIS A 199 -17.56 14.98 1.88
CA HIS A 199 -17.97 15.83 0.77
C HIS A 199 -18.08 15.10 -0.59
N GLU A 200 -17.47 13.92 -0.74
CA GLU A 200 -17.51 13.10 -1.97
C GLU A 200 -18.77 12.24 -2.05
N ILE A 201 -19.32 11.84 -0.88
CA ILE A 201 -20.48 10.96 -0.79
C ILE A 201 -21.74 11.68 -0.28
N MET A 202 -21.58 12.89 0.27
CA MET A 202 -22.75 13.63 0.77
C MET A 202 -23.65 14.08 -0.37
N HIS A 203 -24.94 14.01 -0.14
CA HIS A 203 -25.93 14.61 -1.02
C HIS A 203 -25.85 16.15 -0.93
N LYS A 204 -26.07 16.85 -2.07
CA LYS A 204 -25.93 18.30 -2.17
C LYS A 204 -27.18 18.90 -2.85
N ASP A 205 -27.41 20.18 -2.60
CA ASP A 205 -28.37 21.00 -3.29
C ASP A 205 -29.76 20.36 -3.46
N ALA A 206 -30.20 20.18 -4.69
CA ALA A 206 -31.50 19.63 -5.01
C ALA A 206 -31.71 18.16 -4.56
N ALA A 207 -30.64 17.42 -4.24
CA ALA A 207 -30.76 16.06 -3.70
C ALA A 207 -31.16 16.05 -2.22
N LEU A 208 -31.00 17.16 -1.50
CA LEU A 208 -31.32 17.25 -0.08
C LEU A 208 -32.86 17.34 0.13
N PRO A 209 -33.41 16.62 1.13
CA PRO A 209 -34.81 16.69 1.49
C PRO A 209 -35.08 17.93 2.36
N ILE A 210 -35.04 19.12 1.76
CA ILE A 210 -35.19 20.39 2.47
C ILE A 210 -36.47 21.11 1.97
N VAL A 211 -37.25 21.64 2.90
CA VAL A 211 -38.40 22.51 2.60
C VAL A 211 -38.34 23.79 3.42
N PRO A 212 -38.92 24.91 2.93
CA PRO A 212 -39.05 26.14 3.72
C PRO A 212 -39.93 25.94 4.96
N ILE A 213 -39.65 26.74 6.00
CA ILE A 213 -40.55 26.81 7.17
C ILE A 213 -41.95 27.28 6.73
N GLY A 214 -43.00 26.69 7.31
CA GLY A 214 -44.40 26.94 6.92
C GLY A 214 -44.90 26.06 5.76
N THR A 215 -44.05 25.18 5.19
CA THR A 215 -44.51 24.19 4.22
C THR A 215 -45.55 23.28 4.83
N ARG A 216 -46.68 23.10 4.12
CA ARG A 216 -47.78 22.22 4.56
C ARG A 216 -47.30 20.77 4.69
N MET A 217 -47.83 20.04 5.66
CA MET A 217 -47.42 18.68 5.98
C MET A 217 -47.54 17.70 4.79
N ASP A 218 -48.63 17.85 3.99
CA ASP A 218 -48.84 17.04 2.79
C ASP A 218 -47.71 17.18 1.78
N LYS A 219 -47.24 18.42 1.49
CA LYS A 219 -46.08 18.67 0.61
C LYS A 219 -44.79 18.23 1.23
N ALA A 220 -44.62 18.42 2.53
CA ALA A 220 -43.42 17.97 3.25
C ALA A 220 -43.25 16.44 3.19
N LEU A 221 -44.35 15.69 3.34
CA LEU A 221 -44.36 14.23 3.22
C LEU A 221 -44.01 13.75 1.80
N ILE A 222 -44.55 14.45 0.78
CA ILE A 222 -44.21 14.15 -0.62
C ILE A 222 -42.71 14.30 -0.83
N THR A 223 -42.12 15.44 -0.48
CA THR A 223 -40.66 15.69 -0.62
C THR A 223 -39.85 14.65 0.13
N MET A 224 -40.23 14.29 1.37
CA MET A 224 -39.55 13.26 2.14
C MET A 224 -39.60 11.90 1.46
N THR A 225 -40.71 11.55 0.83
CA THR A 225 -40.89 10.28 0.12
C THR A 225 -40.11 10.26 -1.19
N GLU A 226 -40.16 11.31 -1.97
CA GLU A 226 -39.44 11.45 -3.25
C GLU A 226 -37.95 11.40 -3.08
N LYS A 227 -37.41 12.01 -2.01
CA LYS A 227 -35.95 11.99 -1.72
C LYS A 227 -35.48 10.71 -1.07
N GLY A 228 -36.35 9.88 -0.51
CA GLY A 228 -36.01 8.56 -0.01
C GLY A 228 -35.22 8.50 1.30
N PHE A 229 -34.94 9.63 1.94
CA PHE A 229 -34.08 9.67 3.16
C PHE A 229 -34.83 9.30 4.45
N GLY A 230 -36.15 9.19 4.41
CA GLY A 230 -36.97 8.95 5.61
C GLY A 230 -36.94 10.11 6.63
N CYS A 231 -36.33 11.23 6.28
CA CYS A 231 -36.24 12.46 7.09
C CYS A 231 -36.39 13.70 6.20
N LEU A 232 -36.68 14.85 6.83
CA LEU A 232 -36.82 16.13 6.16
C LEU A 232 -36.17 17.25 6.95
N GLY A 233 -35.44 18.12 6.26
CA GLY A 233 -34.89 19.36 6.82
C GLY A 233 -35.82 20.53 6.57
N VAL A 234 -35.94 21.47 7.55
CA VAL A 234 -36.72 22.71 7.41
C VAL A 234 -35.76 23.90 7.42
N GLN A 235 -35.81 24.72 6.37
CA GLN A 235 -34.96 25.92 6.21
C GLN A 235 -35.74 27.18 6.58
N GLN A 236 -35.09 28.08 7.32
CA GLN A 236 -35.65 29.41 7.60
C GLN A 236 -35.36 30.45 6.50
N PRO A 237 -36.16 31.55 6.38
CA PRO A 237 -36.01 32.55 5.33
C PRO A 237 -34.65 33.31 5.36
N ASP A 238 -34.01 33.39 6.51
CA ASP A 238 -32.73 34.09 6.73
C ASP A 238 -31.49 33.30 6.23
N GLY A 239 -31.72 32.15 5.59
CA GLY A 239 -30.63 31.26 5.12
C GLY A 239 -29.95 30.47 6.25
N GLN A 240 -30.26 30.71 7.51
CA GLN A 240 -29.82 29.85 8.61
C GLN A 240 -30.58 28.51 8.52
N ARG A 241 -29.83 27.43 8.35
CA ARG A 241 -30.37 26.09 8.20
C ARG A 241 -30.55 25.47 9.60
N TYR A 242 -31.73 25.54 10.18
CA TYR A 242 -32.10 24.72 11.32
C TYR A 242 -32.69 23.42 10.82
N LEU A 243 -31.93 22.33 10.92
CA LEU A 243 -32.45 21.00 10.60
C LEU A 243 -33.37 20.52 11.73
N ARG A 244 -34.69 20.69 11.55
CA ARG A 244 -35.69 19.94 12.33
C ARG A 244 -35.96 18.66 11.54
N TYR A 245 -35.65 17.51 12.14
CA TYR A 245 -35.88 16.21 11.50
C TYR A 245 -37.34 15.75 11.74
N LEU A 246 -38.04 15.41 10.67
CA LEU A 246 -39.22 14.58 10.71
C LEU A 246 -38.79 13.18 10.29
N CYS A 247 -38.70 12.23 11.23
CA CYS A 247 -38.34 10.84 10.93
C CYS A 247 -39.61 10.00 10.80
N ARG A 248 -39.75 9.26 9.71
CA ARG A 248 -40.73 8.19 9.59
C ARG A 248 -40.15 6.95 10.31
N ASN A 249 -40.75 6.59 11.46
CA ASN A 249 -40.39 5.35 12.13
C ASN A 249 -40.91 4.16 11.30
N LEU A 250 -40.02 3.27 10.87
CA LEU A 250 -40.32 2.10 10.02
C LEU A 250 -41.13 1.02 10.72
N LEU A 251 -41.48 1.20 12.00
CA LEU A 251 -42.31 0.31 12.79
C LEU A 251 -43.48 1.13 13.40
N GLY A 252 -44.55 1.26 12.64
CA GLY A 252 -45.90 1.58 13.11
C GLY A 252 -46.07 2.72 14.11
N GLN A 253 -46.64 3.82 13.62
CA GLN A 253 -47.44 4.75 14.43
C GLN A 253 -46.73 5.49 15.57
N ARG A 254 -45.92 6.48 15.29
CA ARG A 254 -45.82 7.77 16.00
C ARG A 254 -44.66 8.60 15.45
N TYR A 255 -44.97 9.79 14.94
CA TYR A 255 -43.96 10.79 14.63
C TYR A 255 -43.36 11.30 15.93
N ARG A 256 -42.05 11.02 16.19
CA ARG A 256 -41.33 11.64 17.31
C ARG A 256 -40.51 12.82 16.79
N TYR A 257 -40.73 13.99 17.36
CA TYR A 257 -39.85 15.13 17.21
C TYR A 257 -38.55 14.82 17.94
N VAL A 258 -37.44 14.58 17.21
CA VAL A 258 -36.12 14.52 17.80
C VAL A 258 -35.53 15.91 17.73
N ARG A 259 -35.49 16.62 18.87
CA ARG A 259 -34.78 17.89 19.03
C ARG A 259 -33.30 17.60 19.16
N ARG A 260 -32.51 17.70 18.07
CA ARG A 260 -31.08 17.95 18.13
C ARG A 260 -30.76 19.06 17.13
N LEU A 261 -30.28 20.16 17.65
CA LEU A 261 -29.70 21.23 16.86
C LEU A 261 -28.37 20.73 16.30
N ILE A 262 -28.28 20.57 14.99
CA ILE A 262 -27.01 20.53 14.28
C ILE A 262 -26.95 21.85 13.50
N THR A 263 -26.14 22.77 13.98
CA THR A 263 -25.83 24.01 13.26
C THR A 263 -24.76 23.65 12.21
N VAL A 264 -25.16 23.55 10.97
CA VAL A 264 -24.20 23.46 9.84
C VAL A 264 -23.87 24.87 9.44
N ILE A 265 -22.77 25.41 9.98
CA ILE A 265 -22.19 26.66 9.51
C ILE A 265 -21.39 26.33 8.26
N GLY A 266 -21.69 27.02 7.15
CA GLY A 266 -20.89 26.96 5.95
C GLY A 266 -19.43 27.34 6.24
N ASN A 267 -18.53 26.54 5.67
CA ASN A 267 -17.08 26.81 5.61
C ASN A 267 -16.26 26.84 6.90
N ARG A 268 -16.60 26.14 7.99
CA ARG A 268 -15.59 25.83 9.05
C ARG A 268 -15.86 24.47 9.70
N ARG A 269 -14.78 23.71 9.84
CA ARG A 269 -14.56 22.42 10.52
C ARG A 269 -15.72 21.88 11.38
N CYS A 270 -16.26 20.74 10.97
CA CYS A 270 -17.14 19.92 11.78
C CYS A 270 -16.32 19.26 12.90
N SER A 271 -16.44 19.71 14.14
CA SER A 271 -16.00 18.98 15.34
C SER A 271 -17.20 18.18 15.84
N LEU A 272 -17.15 16.86 15.67
CA LEU A 272 -18.02 15.93 16.37
C LEU A 272 -17.60 15.93 17.86
N GLN A 273 -18.40 16.50 18.74
CA GLN A 273 -18.40 16.14 20.16
C GLN A 273 -19.48 15.10 20.40
N GLN A 274 -19.07 14.04 21.09
CA GLN A 274 -19.84 12.86 21.50
C GLN A 274 -21.05 13.23 22.38
#